data_5b2e9c317616b8e948f0b3400fc44f4d
#
_entry.id   5b2e9c317616b8e948f0b3400fc44f4d
#
_cell.length_a   1.000
_cell.length_b   1.000
_cell.length_c   1.000
_cell.angle_alpha   90.00
_cell.angle_beta   90.00
_cell.angle_gamma   90.00
#
_symmetry.space_group_name_H-M   'P 1'
#
loop_
_entity.id
_entity.type
_entity.pdbx_description
1 polymer ?
#
loop_
_entity_poly.entity_id
_entity_poly.type
_entity_poly.pdbx_seq_one_letter_code
_entity_poly.pdbx_strand_id
1 'polypeptide(L)'
;MRAPRPLRSATLRDEASADEDWALNQRVAGGDRAAFQLLVLRHEGRLRAFLSRAAGCDADDLAQEAFVRAWQRAGEYRGQGSYAAWVMGIGWRLFLDQRRTARRREGLLGGEDSASSTDPRPASDAAIDAGRLLAALSPQERAALILCFGHGWSHGEAAAIMGLPLGTLKSLVLRGRAKAQKMIGEGADA
;
A
#
# COMPACT_ATOMS: atom_id res chain seq x y z
N MET A 1 -21.78 5.06 18.69
CA MET A 1 -20.80 6.10 18.33
C MET A 1 -20.69 6.15 16.81
N ARG A 2 -21.15 7.24 16.18
CA ARG A 2 -21.29 7.40 14.73
C ARG A 2 -19.94 7.87 14.18
N ALA A 3 -19.35 7.14 13.22
CA ALA A 3 -18.12 7.55 12.57
C ALA A 3 -18.28 8.93 11.90
N PRO A 4 -17.26 9.82 11.96
CA PRO A 4 -17.34 11.12 11.32
C PRO A 4 -17.42 10.92 9.79
N ARG A 5 -18.40 11.61 9.15
CA ARG A 5 -18.51 11.68 7.68
C ARG A 5 -17.29 12.44 7.14
N PRO A 6 -16.65 11.99 6.05
CA PRO A 6 -15.60 12.77 5.41
C PRO A 6 -16.17 14.12 4.96
N LEU A 7 -15.41 15.18 5.21
CA LEU A 7 -15.77 16.54 4.83
C LEU A 7 -15.84 16.63 3.29
N ARG A 8 -16.89 17.21 2.74
CA ARG A 8 -17.15 17.37 1.29
C ARG A 8 -16.00 18.05 0.50
N SER A 9 -15.13 18.78 1.18
CA SER A 9 -13.96 19.43 0.57
C SER A 9 -12.82 18.47 0.18
N ALA A 10 -12.73 17.29 0.80
CA ALA A 10 -11.74 16.30 0.43
C ALA A 10 -12.09 15.61 -0.90
N THR A 11 -13.37 15.31 -1.12
CA THR A 11 -13.84 14.65 -2.36
C THR A 11 -13.61 15.50 -3.62
N LEU A 12 -13.90 16.81 -3.56
CA LEU A 12 -13.69 17.69 -4.72
C LEU A 12 -12.20 17.88 -5.07
N ARG A 13 -11.33 17.88 -4.06
CA ARG A 13 -9.88 17.97 -4.27
C ARG A 13 -9.29 16.68 -4.83
N ASP A 14 -9.83 15.53 -4.42
CA ASP A 14 -9.43 14.22 -4.94
C ASP A 14 -9.92 14.00 -6.38
N GLU A 15 -11.11 14.47 -6.72
CA GLU A 15 -11.66 14.39 -8.08
C GLU A 15 -10.85 15.27 -9.07
N ALA A 16 -10.57 16.53 -8.72
CA ALA A 16 -9.74 17.41 -9.55
C ALA A 16 -8.32 16.84 -9.76
N SER A 17 -7.74 16.26 -8.71
CA SER A 17 -6.43 15.59 -8.80
C SER A 17 -6.48 14.34 -9.70
N ALA A 18 -7.58 13.60 -9.69
CA ALA A 18 -7.75 12.41 -10.53
C ALA A 18 -7.84 12.77 -12.02
N ASP A 19 -8.53 13.86 -12.36
CA ASP A 19 -8.65 14.36 -13.75
C ASP A 19 -7.29 14.85 -14.26
N GLU A 20 -6.52 15.56 -13.43
CA GLU A 20 -5.17 15.99 -13.78
C GLU A 20 -4.23 14.80 -13.97
N ASP A 21 -4.27 13.80 -13.10
CA ASP A 21 -3.46 12.59 -13.21
C ASP A 21 -3.82 11.80 -14.48
N TRP A 22 -5.11 11.75 -14.82
CA TRP A 22 -5.55 11.15 -16.06
C TRP A 22 -4.98 11.88 -17.29
N ALA A 23 -5.08 13.21 -17.32
CA ALA A 23 -4.53 14.02 -18.40
C ALA A 23 -3.01 13.85 -18.55
N LEU A 24 -2.28 13.83 -17.43
CA LEU A 24 -0.85 13.56 -17.42
C LEU A 24 -0.55 12.16 -17.95
N ASN A 25 -1.30 11.14 -17.52
CA ASN A 25 -1.07 9.76 -17.95
C ASN A 25 -1.36 9.56 -19.46
N GLN A 26 -2.30 10.29 -20.03
CA GLN A 26 -2.52 10.26 -21.50
C GLN A 26 -1.27 10.76 -22.26
N ARG A 27 -0.62 11.80 -21.75
CA ARG A 27 0.65 12.30 -22.30
C ARG A 27 1.78 11.28 -22.12
N VAL A 28 1.83 10.62 -20.96
CA VAL A 28 2.79 9.52 -20.68
C VAL A 28 2.61 8.38 -21.67
N ALA A 29 1.37 7.98 -21.96
CA ALA A 29 1.09 6.95 -22.96
C ALA A 29 1.57 7.34 -24.37
N GLY A 30 1.67 8.65 -24.67
CA GLY A 30 2.29 9.21 -25.86
C GLY A 30 3.82 9.38 -25.79
N GLY A 31 4.48 8.94 -24.69
CA GLY A 31 5.93 9.00 -24.51
C GLY A 31 6.46 10.27 -23.83
N ASP A 32 5.60 11.11 -23.26
CA ASP A 32 6.00 12.36 -22.58
C ASP A 32 6.65 12.08 -21.22
N ARG A 33 7.97 12.18 -21.18
CA ARG A 33 8.78 11.98 -19.95
C ARG A 33 8.54 13.04 -18.90
N ALA A 34 8.27 14.30 -19.30
CA ALA A 34 8.03 15.37 -18.35
C ALA A 34 6.70 15.16 -17.62
N ALA A 35 5.65 14.75 -18.33
CA ALA A 35 4.38 14.37 -17.70
C ALA A 35 4.57 13.21 -16.72
N PHE A 36 5.39 12.22 -17.04
CA PHE A 36 5.69 11.10 -16.13
C PHE A 36 6.42 11.57 -14.87
N GLN A 37 7.40 12.44 -15.02
CA GLN A 37 8.12 12.99 -13.87
C GLN A 37 7.17 13.69 -12.88
N LEU A 38 6.16 14.40 -13.37
CA LEU A 38 5.14 15.03 -12.53
C LEU A 38 4.31 13.99 -11.77
N LEU A 39 3.91 12.89 -12.41
CA LEU A 39 3.20 11.79 -11.75
C LEU A 39 4.07 11.11 -10.69
N VAL A 40 5.35 10.86 -10.98
CA VAL A 40 6.29 10.30 -10.00
C VAL A 40 6.39 11.21 -8.77
N LEU A 41 6.72 12.49 -8.96
CA LEU A 41 6.85 13.46 -7.87
C LEU A 41 5.59 13.56 -7.00
N ARG A 42 4.41 13.46 -7.61
CA ARG A 42 3.12 13.54 -6.91
C ARG A 42 2.82 12.29 -6.07
N HIS A 43 3.24 11.12 -6.52
CA HIS A 43 2.79 9.85 -5.95
C HIS A 43 3.88 9.02 -5.27
N GLU A 44 5.18 9.32 -5.48
CA GLU A 44 6.28 8.50 -4.94
C GLU A 44 6.28 8.42 -3.41
N GLY A 45 6.10 9.52 -2.71
CA GLY A 45 6.08 9.54 -1.25
C GLY A 45 4.98 8.66 -0.67
N ARG A 46 3.79 8.69 -1.30
CA ARG A 46 2.64 7.89 -0.87
C ARG A 46 2.85 6.40 -1.16
N LEU A 47 3.40 6.06 -2.31
CA LEU A 47 3.72 4.69 -2.69
C LEU A 47 4.80 4.09 -1.78
N ARG A 48 5.90 4.81 -1.54
CA ARG A 48 6.97 4.39 -0.64
C ARG A 48 6.46 4.17 0.78
N ALA A 49 5.68 5.10 1.31
CA ALA A 49 5.09 4.99 2.65
C ALA A 49 4.18 3.76 2.79
N PHE A 50 3.41 3.44 1.74
CA PHE A 50 2.58 2.24 1.71
C PHE A 50 3.46 0.97 1.70
N LEU A 51 4.40 0.87 0.76
CA LEU A 51 5.24 -0.32 0.58
C LEU A 51 6.13 -0.56 1.80
N SER A 52 6.76 0.46 2.37
CA SER A 52 7.59 0.34 3.57
C SER A 52 6.80 -0.26 4.74
N ARG A 53 5.60 0.25 5.00
CA ARG A 53 4.78 -0.22 6.12
C ARG A 53 4.13 -1.57 5.85
N ALA A 54 3.68 -1.83 4.61
CA ALA A 54 2.99 -3.07 4.25
C ALA A 54 3.96 -4.23 4.02
N ALA A 55 5.07 -3.98 3.34
CA ALA A 55 6.04 -4.97 2.96
C ALA A 55 7.06 -5.27 4.08
N GLY A 56 7.44 -4.26 4.86
CA GLY A 56 8.50 -4.38 5.87
C GLY A 56 9.87 -4.70 5.27
N CYS A 57 10.12 -4.30 4.02
CA CYS A 57 11.35 -4.50 3.28
C CYS A 57 11.75 -3.22 2.56
N ASP A 58 12.84 -3.27 1.79
CA ASP A 58 13.31 -2.13 1.01
C ASP A 58 12.23 -1.66 0.01
N ALA A 59 11.54 -0.59 0.42
CA ALA A 59 10.42 -0.04 -0.31
C ALA A 59 10.87 0.80 -1.51
N ASP A 60 12.12 1.22 -1.53
CA ASP A 60 12.64 2.11 -2.56
C ASP A 60 12.76 1.38 -3.89
N ASP A 61 13.35 0.19 -3.90
CA ASP A 61 13.46 -0.63 -5.11
C ASP A 61 12.08 -1.04 -5.64
N LEU A 62 11.17 -1.43 -4.74
CA LEU A 62 9.80 -1.78 -5.13
C LEU A 62 9.04 -0.58 -5.71
N ALA A 63 9.19 0.60 -5.11
CA ALA A 63 8.54 1.81 -5.60
C ALA A 63 9.11 2.23 -6.97
N GLN A 64 10.42 2.16 -7.15
CA GLN A 64 11.08 2.44 -8.41
C GLN A 64 10.60 1.49 -9.52
N GLU A 65 10.63 0.19 -9.26
CA GLU A 65 10.14 -0.83 -10.20
C GLU A 65 8.65 -0.65 -10.52
N ALA A 66 7.83 -0.26 -9.53
CA ALA A 66 6.41 0.04 -9.75
C ALA A 66 6.22 1.21 -10.72
N PHE A 67 7.01 2.27 -10.62
CA PHE A 67 6.95 3.39 -11.55
C PHE A 67 7.49 3.02 -12.94
N VAL A 68 8.55 2.22 -13.03
CA VAL A 68 9.02 1.70 -14.32
C VAL A 68 7.90 0.92 -15.02
N ARG A 69 7.21 0.05 -14.29
CA ARG A 69 6.06 -0.70 -14.84
C ARG A 69 4.87 0.21 -15.16
N ALA A 70 4.63 1.24 -14.35
CA ALA A 70 3.58 2.22 -14.64
C ALA A 70 3.86 2.97 -15.94
N TRP A 71 5.11 3.37 -16.20
CA TRP A 71 5.53 3.93 -17.47
C TRP A 71 5.26 2.99 -18.65
N GLN A 72 5.72 1.75 -18.55
CA GLN A 72 5.57 0.74 -19.61
C GLN A 72 4.10 0.42 -19.92
N ARG A 73 3.23 0.53 -18.90
CA ARG A 73 1.82 0.17 -18.96
C ARG A 73 0.89 1.39 -18.93
N ALA A 74 1.39 2.59 -19.24
CA ALA A 74 0.62 3.82 -19.12
C ALA A 74 -0.69 3.78 -19.95
N GLY A 75 -0.70 3.12 -21.13
CA GLY A 75 -1.88 2.92 -21.94
C GLY A 75 -2.95 1.98 -21.33
N GLU A 76 -2.64 1.25 -20.27
CA GLU A 76 -3.60 0.38 -19.58
C GLU A 76 -4.40 1.12 -18.50
N TYR A 77 -3.90 2.25 -17.99
CA TYR A 77 -4.66 3.07 -17.06
C TYR A 77 -5.75 3.82 -17.81
N ARG A 78 -7.01 3.54 -17.48
CA ARG A 78 -8.20 4.06 -18.18
C ARG A 78 -8.94 5.16 -17.42
N GLY A 79 -8.32 5.76 -16.41
CA GLY A 79 -8.97 6.76 -15.55
C GLY A 79 -10.04 6.19 -14.62
N GLN A 80 -10.15 4.87 -14.50
CA GLN A 80 -11.08 4.24 -13.57
C GLN A 80 -10.43 4.19 -12.18
N GLY A 81 -10.92 5.01 -11.25
CA GLY A 81 -10.28 5.23 -9.96
C GLY A 81 -9.06 6.16 -10.05
N SER A 82 -8.37 6.36 -8.93
CA SER A 82 -7.22 7.27 -8.91
C SER A 82 -5.95 6.62 -9.47
N TYR A 83 -5.07 7.42 -10.05
CA TYR A 83 -3.74 6.98 -10.47
C TYR A 83 -2.92 6.41 -9.31
N ALA A 84 -3.05 7.02 -8.11
CA ALA A 84 -2.43 6.52 -6.89
C ALA A 84 -2.85 5.07 -6.57
N ALA A 85 -4.13 4.75 -6.67
CA ALA A 85 -4.63 3.38 -6.46
C ALA A 85 -4.05 2.40 -7.48
N TRP A 86 -3.97 2.82 -8.75
CA TRP A 86 -3.44 2.00 -9.82
C TRP A 86 -1.95 1.68 -9.62
N VAL A 87 -1.12 2.69 -9.33
CA VAL A 87 0.33 2.48 -9.10
C VAL A 87 0.59 1.72 -7.80
N MET A 88 -0.21 1.93 -6.74
CA MET A 88 -0.15 1.12 -5.52
C MET A 88 -0.47 -0.35 -5.80
N GLY A 89 -1.46 -0.62 -6.66
CA GLY A 89 -1.77 -1.99 -7.10
C GLY A 89 -0.62 -2.65 -7.85
N ILE A 90 0.15 -1.90 -8.64
CA ILE A 90 1.36 -2.40 -9.29
C ILE A 90 2.42 -2.75 -8.23
N GLY A 91 2.72 -1.83 -7.32
CA GLY A 91 3.71 -2.05 -6.25
C GLY A 91 3.35 -3.23 -5.33
N TRP A 92 2.07 -3.35 -4.97
CA TRP A 92 1.58 -4.48 -4.15
C TRP A 92 1.78 -5.84 -4.84
N ARG A 93 1.47 -5.93 -6.13
CA ARG A 93 1.69 -7.18 -6.91
C ARG A 93 3.17 -7.53 -6.99
N LEU A 94 4.05 -6.55 -7.22
CA LEU A 94 5.49 -6.74 -7.21
C LEU A 94 5.97 -7.34 -5.89
N PHE A 95 5.53 -6.77 -4.77
CA PHE A 95 5.85 -7.30 -3.44
C PHE A 95 5.39 -8.75 -3.27
N LEU A 96 4.15 -9.07 -3.67
CA LEU A 96 3.64 -10.44 -3.57
C LEU A 96 4.45 -11.42 -4.44
N ASP A 97 4.87 -11.01 -5.62
CA ASP A 97 5.67 -11.84 -6.53
C ASP A 97 7.08 -12.07 -5.98
N GLN A 98 7.72 -11.05 -5.40
CA GLN A 98 9.00 -11.21 -4.70
C GLN A 98 8.88 -12.19 -3.53
N ARG A 99 7.87 -12.05 -2.68
CA ARG A 99 7.63 -12.99 -1.58
C ARG A 99 7.38 -14.42 -2.05
N ARG A 100 6.62 -14.59 -3.13
CA ARG A 100 6.37 -15.92 -3.72
C ARG A 100 7.67 -16.54 -4.23
N THR A 101 8.53 -15.74 -4.83
CA THR A 101 9.84 -16.19 -5.33
C THR A 101 10.79 -16.54 -4.18
N ALA A 102 10.84 -15.71 -3.12
CA ALA A 102 11.64 -15.98 -1.94
C ALA A 102 11.23 -17.31 -1.27
N ARG A 103 9.94 -17.50 -1.02
CA ARG A 103 9.42 -18.75 -0.44
C ARG A 103 9.72 -20.00 -1.29
N ARG A 104 9.68 -19.89 -2.61
CA ARG A 104 10.07 -21.01 -3.50
C ARG A 104 11.54 -21.34 -3.35
N ARG A 105 12.42 -20.33 -3.22
CA ARG A 105 13.86 -20.55 -3.01
C ARG A 105 14.15 -21.17 -1.66
N GLU A 106 13.49 -20.69 -0.60
CA GLU A 106 13.58 -21.23 0.76
C GLU A 106 13.07 -22.68 0.84
N GLY A 107 11.94 -22.98 0.21
CA GLY A 107 11.39 -24.34 0.13
C GLY A 107 12.29 -25.32 -0.66
N LEU A 108 13.08 -24.83 -1.62
CA LEU A 108 14.07 -25.64 -2.34
C LEU A 108 15.36 -25.83 -1.52
N LEU A 109 15.66 -24.95 -0.56
CA LEU A 109 16.85 -24.97 0.28
C LEU A 109 16.62 -25.55 1.69
N GLY A 110 15.38 -25.97 2.01
CA GLY A 110 15.04 -26.58 3.30
C GLY A 110 15.09 -25.62 4.50
N GLY A 111 14.92 -24.31 4.25
CA GLY A 111 15.01 -23.25 5.28
C GLY A 111 13.66 -22.88 5.89
N GLU A 112 13.65 -22.72 7.22
CA GLU A 112 12.52 -22.25 8.00
C GLU A 112 12.15 -20.78 7.67
N ASP A 113 10.87 -20.41 7.87
CA ASP A 113 10.29 -19.08 7.65
C ASP A 113 11.11 -17.96 8.33
N SER A 114 12.07 -17.40 7.63
CA SER A 114 12.80 -16.22 8.08
C SER A 114 11.94 -14.98 7.77
N ALA A 115 11.22 -14.51 8.76
CA ALA A 115 10.61 -13.19 8.74
C ALA A 115 11.76 -12.17 8.68
N SER A 116 12.03 -11.62 7.51
CA SER A 116 12.99 -10.52 7.34
C SER A 116 12.48 -9.30 8.11
N SER A 117 12.97 -9.15 9.32
CA SER A 117 12.78 -7.96 10.13
C SER A 117 13.77 -6.90 9.66
N THR A 118 13.29 -5.92 8.93
CA THR A 118 14.06 -4.71 8.63
C THR A 118 14.07 -3.83 9.87
N ASP A 119 15.27 -3.49 10.32
CA ASP A 119 15.57 -2.65 11.47
C ASP A 119 14.84 -1.29 11.37
N PRO A 120 13.98 -0.91 12.32
CA PRO A 120 13.32 0.38 12.28
C PRO A 120 14.32 1.49 12.64
N ARG A 121 14.49 2.50 11.77
CA ARG A 121 15.13 3.76 12.14
C ARG A 121 14.52 4.29 13.45
N PRO A 122 15.31 4.93 14.32
CA PRO A 122 14.82 5.40 15.61
C PRO A 122 13.69 6.41 15.41
N ALA A 123 12.49 5.93 15.68
CA ALA A 123 11.25 6.68 15.67
C ALA A 123 10.81 6.84 17.13
N SER A 124 9.96 7.83 17.43
CA SER A 124 9.37 8.03 18.74
C SER A 124 8.77 6.72 19.30
N ASP A 125 8.67 6.58 20.62
CA ASP A 125 8.12 5.38 21.28
C ASP A 125 6.79 4.93 20.64
N ALA A 126 5.91 5.86 20.28
CA ALA A 126 4.67 5.59 19.57
C ALA A 126 4.88 4.96 18.18
N ALA A 127 5.97 5.27 17.48
CA ALA A 127 6.27 4.67 16.19
C ALA A 127 6.90 3.27 16.33
N ILE A 128 7.62 3.04 17.41
CA ILE A 128 8.14 1.70 17.79
C ILE A 128 6.96 0.78 18.12
N ASP A 129 5.98 1.26 18.89
CA ASP A 129 4.77 0.49 19.22
C ASP A 129 3.92 0.19 17.97
N ALA A 130 3.75 1.17 17.10
CA ALA A 130 3.07 0.95 15.80
C ALA A 130 3.83 -0.07 14.93
N GLY A 131 5.15 -0.05 14.93
CA GLY A 131 6.00 -1.01 14.24
C GLY A 131 5.80 -2.44 14.77
N ARG A 132 5.79 -2.62 16.10
CA ARG A 132 5.53 -3.91 16.74
C ARG A 132 4.13 -4.44 16.42
N LEU A 133 3.11 -3.58 16.50
CA LEU A 133 1.74 -3.93 16.14
C LEU A 133 1.65 -4.41 14.68
N LEU A 134 2.28 -3.69 13.77
CA LEU A 134 2.30 -4.06 12.36
C LEU A 134 3.08 -5.36 12.12
N ALA A 135 4.15 -5.63 12.86
CA ALA A 135 4.95 -6.85 12.71
C ALA A 135 4.17 -8.13 13.05
N ALA A 136 3.21 -8.05 13.97
CA ALA A 136 2.36 -9.19 14.35
C ALA A 136 1.26 -9.52 13.34
N LEU A 137 1.03 -8.63 12.36
CA LEU A 137 0.03 -8.84 11.32
C LEU A 137 0.63 -9.58 10.13
N SER A 138 -0.18 -10.43 9.49
CA SER A 138 0.21 -10.92 8.19
C SER A 138 0.33 -9.75 7.19
N PRO A 139 1.17 -9.85 6.16
CA PRO A 139 1.34 -8.76 5.19
C PRO A 139 0.03 -8.30 4.54
N GLN A 140 -0.90 -9.22 4.32
CA GLN A 140 -2.21 -8.87 3.76
C GLN A 140 -3.08 -8.11 4.77
N GLU A 141 -3.11 -8.53 6.05
CA GLU A 141 -3.82 -7.80 7.11
C GLU A 141 -3.23 -6.41 7.31
N ARG A 142 -1.90 -6.32 7.31
CA ARG A 142 -1.15 -5.08 7.43
C ARG A 142 -1.47 -4.12 6.28
N ALA A 143 -1.37 -4.58 5.03
CA ALA A 143 -1.70 -3.78 3.86
C ALA A 143 -3.15 -3.29 3.88
N ALA A 144 -4.11 -4.15 4.23
CA ALA A 144 -5.52 -3.79 4.33
C ALA A 144 -5.77 -2.68 5.36
N LEU A 145 -5.14 -2.78 6.56
CA LEU A 145 -5.26 -1.74 7.59
C LEU A 145 -4.61 -0.42 7.16
N ILE A 146 -3.41 -0.47 6.56
CA ILE A 146 -2.71 0.73 6.10
C ILE A 146 -3.49 1.44 5.00
N LEU A 147 -4.05 0.71 4.04
CA LEU A 147 -4.87 1.30 2.98
C LEU A 147 -6.13 1.97 3.55
N CYS A 148 -6.87 1.27 4.41
CA CYS A 148 -8.14 1.77 4.91
C CYS A 148 -7.98 2.88 5.98
N PHE A 149 -7.02 2.74 6.90
CA PHE A 149 -6.89 3.66 8.04
C PHE A 149 -5.71 4.62 7.91
N GLY A 150 -4.63 4.21 7.25
CA GLY A 150 -3.46 5.05 7.03
C GLY A 150 -3.59 5.98 5.82
N HIS A 151 -4.19 5.49 4.74
CA HIS A 151 -4.37 6.26 3.50
C HIS A 151 -5.81 6.70 3.24
N GLY A 152 -6.78 6.25 4.05
CA GLY A 152 -8.17 6.67 3.95
C GLY A 152 -8.95 6.07 2.77
N TRP A 153 -8.44 5.00 2.13
CA TRP A 153 -9.15 4.33 1.05
C TRP A 153 -10.41 3.62 1.55
N SER A 154 -11.48 3.68 0.77
CA SER A 154 -12.65 2.85 1.02
C SER A 154 -12.30 1.36 0.91
N HIS A 155 -13.09 0.49 1.53
CA HIS A 155 -12.89 -0.95 1.40
C HIS A 155 -12.93 -1.43 -0.06
N GLY A 156 -13.72 -0.78 -0.92
CA GLY A 156 -13.80 -1.09 -2.35
C GLY A 156 -12.50 -0.77 -3.07
N GLU A 157 -11.95 0.42 -2.86
CA GLU A 157 -10.68 0.86 -3.43
C GLU A 157 -9.51 0.02 -2.93
N ALA A 158 -9.44 -0.23 -1.62
CA ALA A 158 -8.41 -1.09 -1.03
C ALA A 158 -8.47 -2.52 -1.58
N ALA A 159 -9.68 -3.06 -1.81
CA ALA A 159 -9.87 -4.36 -2.44
C ALA A 159 -9.35 -4.37 -3.89
N ALA A 160 -9.62 -3.32 -4.66
CA ALA A 160 -9.12 -3.16 -6.02
C ALA A 160 -7.59 -3.04 -6.05
N ILE A 161 -6.99 -2.23 -5.17
CA ILE A 161 -5.52 -2.11 -5.01
C ILE A 161 -4.89 -3.47 -4.73
N MET A 162 -5.47 -4.23 -3.79
CA MET A 162 -4.93 -5.54 -3.39
C MET A 162 -5.28 -6.67 -4.36
N GLY A 163 -6.16 -6.44 -5.34
CA GLY A 163 -6.64 -7.46 -6.27
C GLY A 163 -7.47 -8.55 -5.58
N LEU A 164 -8.27 -8.19 -4.57
CA LEU A 164 -9.04 -9.12 -3.75
C LEU A 164 -10.55 -8.84 -3.86
N PRO A 165 -11.41 -9.87 -3.66
CA PRO A 165 -12.84 -9.66 -3.45
C PRO A 165 -13.09 -8.78 -2.22
N LEU A 166 -14.12 -7.91 -2.28
CA LEU A 166 -14.48 -7.00 -1.19
C LEU A 166 -14.72 -7.73 0.14
N GLY A 167 -15.35 -8.91 0.10
CA GLY A 167 -15.59 -9.74 1.30
C GLY A 167 -14.30 -10.20 1.95
N THR A 168 -13.29 -10.58 1.13
CA THR A 168 -11.96 -10.97 1.61
C THR A 168 -11.26 -9.80 2.27
N LEU A 169 -11.30 -8.60 1.66
CA LEU A 169 -10.71 -7.40 2.26
C LEU A 169 -11.35 -7.06 3.60
N LYS A 170 -12.70 -7.06 3.69
CA LYS A 170 -13.41 -6.80 4.96
C LYS A 170 -12.99 -7.79 6.05
N SER A 171 -12.81 -9.06 5.71
CA SER A 171 -12.34 -10.09 6.64
C SER A 171 -10.89 -9.84 7.11
N LEU A 172 -9.99 -9.39 6.20
CA LEU A 172 -8.62 -9.02 6.55
C LEU A 172 -8.60 -7.82 7.51
N VAL A 173 -9.39 -6.79 7.23
CA VAL A 173 -9.53 -5.60 8.09
C VAL A 173 -10.04 -5.99 9.48
N LEU A 174 -11.07 -6.82 9.55
CA LEU A 174 -11.65 -7.27 10.84
C LEU A 174 -10.62 -8.05 11.67
N ARG A 175 -9.96 -9.05 11.07
CA ARG A 175 -8.93 -9.85 11.75
C ARG A 175 -7.73 -9.01 12.18
N GLY A 176 -7.23 -8.14 11.31
CA GLY A 176 -6.11 -7.25 11.61
C GLY A 176 -6.44 -6.30 12.76
N ARG A 177 -7.64 -5.73 12.80
CA ARG A 177 -8.09 -4.89 13.92
C ARG A 177 -8.18 -5.67 15.23
N ALA A 178 -8.75 -6.88 15.21
CA ALA A 178 -8.86 -7.71 16.41
C ALA A 178 -7.47 -8.04 17.00
N LYS A 179 -6.50 -8.39 16.14
CA LYS A 179 -5.12 -8.63 16.57
C LYS A 179 -4.47 -7.37 17.17
N ALA A 180 -4.61 -6.23 16.50
CA ALA A 180 -4.06 -4.97 16.98
C ALA A 180 -4.67 -4.55 18.33
N GLN A 181 -5.99 -4.69 18.49
CA GLN A 181 -6.68 -4.37 19.76
C GLN A 181 -6.21 -5.28 20.92
N LYS A 182 -6.03 -6.57 20.65
CA LYS A 182 -5.51 -7.51 21.66
C LYS A 182 -4.13 -7.10 22.15
N MET A 183 -3.22 -6.75 21.24
CA MET A 183 -1.86 -6.33 21.61
C MET A 183 -1.83 -5.01 22.39
N ILE A 184 -2.70 -4.05 22.06
CA ILE A 184 -2.80 -2.78 22.80
C ILE A 184 -3.32 -3.04 24.23
N GLY A 185 -4.31 -3.93 24.38
CA GLY A 185 -4.83 -4.31 25.70
C GLY A 185 -3.80 -5.01 26.58
N GLU A 186 -3.03 -5.94 26.02
CA GLU A 186 -1.97 -6.65 26.74
C GLU A 186 -0.79 -5.73 27.11
N GLY A 187 -0.50 -4.67 26.35
CA GLY A 187 0.53 -3.68 26.65
C GLY A 187 0.12 -2.63 27.69
N ALA A 188 -1.17 -2.47 27.96
CA ALA A 188 -1.69 -1.52 28.95
C ALA A 188 -1.72 -2.12 30.39
N ASP A 189 -1.62 -3.44 30.49
CA ASP A 189 -1.64 -4.18 31.78
C ASP A 189 -0.22 -4.59 32.25
N ALA A 190 0.83 -4.21 31.56
CA ALA A 190 2.24 -4.51 31.87
C ALA A 190 2.99 -3.25 32.29
#